data_477521a5a97b984a3b6842364cc8cd96
#
_entry.id   477521a5a97b984a3b6842364cc8cd96
#
_cell.length_a   1.000
_cell.length_b   1.000
_cell.length_c   1.000
_cell.angle_alpha   90.00
_cell.angle_beta   90.00
_cell.angle_gamma   90.00
#
_symmetry.space_group_name_H-M   'P 1'
#
loop_
_entity.id
_entity.type
_entity.pdbx_description
1 polymer ?
#
loop_
_entity_poly.entity_id
_entity_poly.type
_entity_poly.pdbx_seq_one_letter_code
_entity_poly.pdbx_strand_id
1 'polypeptide(L)'
;PIDMQQQLWSARLEKDPQYGSEPKSFPVKVLPGNMSEHPTGLAIDILSQNYDVADSGFANTDMGRWLAANAHCFGFVLRYPKDKENITGVIFEPWHFRYVGLDIAEYCYNNELCLEEYYERVAAYGIP
;
A
#
# COMPACT_ATOMS: atom_id res chain seq x y z
N PRO A 1 -5.33 0.68 15.10
CA PRO A 1 -4.56 1.32 16.17
C PRO A 1 -3.07 0.94 16.07
N ILE A 2 -2.18 1.84 16.50
CA ILE A 2 -0.72 1.63 16.50
C ILE A 2 -0.34 0.34 17.24
N ASP A 3 -0.98 0.08 18.38
CA ASP A 3 -0.70 -1.09 19.21
C ASP A 3 -0.97 -2.42 18.48
N MET A 4 -2.07 -2.50 17.72
CA MET A 4 -2.38 -3.67 16.90
C MET A 4 -1.34 -3.87 15.79
N GLN A 5 -0.97 -2.81 15.10
CA GLN A 5 0.04 -2.87 14.04
C GLN A 5 1.40 -3.29 14.60
N GLN A 6 1.76 -2.78 15.78
CA GLN A 6 3.00 -3.17 16.45
C GLN A 6 2.98 -4.64 16.90
N GLN A 7 1.83 -5.15 17.33
CA GLN A 7 1.67 -6.58 17.65
C GLN A 7 1.86 -7.47 16.41
N LEU A 8 1.31 -7.08 15.26
CA LEU A 8 1.51 -7.79 13.99
C LEU A 8 2.99 -7.81 13.58
N TRP A 9 3.69 -6.68 13.73
CA TRP A 9 5.12 -6.58 13.47
C TRP A 9 5.92 -7.48 14.41
N SER A 10 5.65 -7.42 15.71
CA SER A 10 6.32 -8.24 16.71
C SER A 10 6.12 -9.73 16.47
N ALA A 11 4.89 -10.15 16.16
CA ALA A 11 4.60 -11.53 15.82
C ALA A 11 5.33 -12.01 14.55
N ARG A 12 5.56 -11.09 13.58
CA ARG A 12 6.37 -11.41 12.40
C ARG A 12 7.84 -11.57 12.75
N LEU A 13 8.39 -10.70 13.62
CA LEU A 13 9.77 -10.79 14.07
C LEU A 13 10.05 -12.05 14.91
N GLU A 14 9.07 -12.56 15.66
CA GLU A 14 9.21 -13.85 16.37
C GLU A 14 9.42 -15.01 15.41
N LYS A 15 8.79 -14.97 14.22
CA LYS A 15 8.92 -15.99 13.18
C LYS A 15 10.17 -15.81 12.33
N ASP A 16 10.59 -14.57 12.11
CA ASP A 16 11.75 -14.21 11.30
C ASP A 16 12.43 -12.97 11.91
N PRO A 17 13.40 -13.15 12.80
CA PRO A 17 14.06 -12.03 13.50
C PRO A 17 14.76 -11.01 12.59
N GLN A 18 15.08 -11.39 11.35
CA GLN A 18 15.70 -10.50 10.36
C GLN A 18 14.69 -9.79 9.46
N TYR A 19 13.39 -10.02 9.66
CA TYR A 19 12.34 -9.44 8.84
C TYR A 19 12.42 -7.90 8.82
N GLY A 20 12.59 -7.32 7.63
CA GLY A 20 12.68 -5.88 7.44
C GLY A 20 13.97 -5.22 7.92
N SER A 21 14.96 -5.97 8.43
CA SER A 21 16.20 -5.41 8.99
C SER A 21 17.32 -5.19 7.96
N GLU A 22 17.27 -5.88 6.82
CA GLU A 22 18.30 -5.85 5.80
C GLU A 22 17.68 -5.66 4.41
N PRO A 23 18.43 -5.13 3.42
CA PRO A 23 17.92 -4.93 2.06
C PRO A 23 17.33 -6.19 1.41
N LYS A 24 17.87 -7.36 1.73
CA LYS A 24 17.38 -8.65 1.20
C LYS A 24 16.09 -9.14 1.86
N SER A 25 15.67 -8.57 2.98
CA SER A 25 14.38 -8.87 3.62
C SER A 25 13.28 -7.89 3.18
N PHE A 26 13.61 -6.86 2.41
CA PHE A 26 12.65 -6.03 1.69
C PHE A 26 12.37 -6.59 0.28
N PRO A 27 11.19 -6.36 -0.27
CA PRO A 27 10.04 -5.65 0.32
C PRO A 27 9.33 -6.48 1.40
N VAL A 28 8.67 -5.80 2.33
CA VAL A 28 7.95 -6.42 3.44
C VAL A 28 6.43 -6.37 3.25
N LYS A 29 5.71 -7.30 3.89
CA LYS A 29 4.24 -7.29 3.94
C LYS A 29 3.69 -6.54 5.16
N VAL A 30 4.37 -6.61 6.29
CA VAL A 30 3.94 -5.98 7.55
C VAL A 30 4.96 -4.94 7.95
N LEU A 31 4.52 -3.74 8.26
CA LEU A 31 5.34 -2.62 8.75
C LEU A 31 5.18 -2.45 10.27
N PRO A 32 6.20 -1.95 10.98
CA PRO A 32 6.06 -1.57 12.39
C PRO A 32 5.03 -0.45 12.55
N GLY A 33 4.46 -0.31 13.77
CA GLY A 33 3.34 0.57 14.04
C GLY A 33 3.57 2.04 13.67
N ASN A 34 4.83 2.51 13.80
CA ASN A 34 5.23 3.88 13.45
C ASN A 34 5.53 4.11 11.96
N MET A 35 5.58 3.05 11.16
CA MET A 35 5.82 3.11 9.71
C MET A 35 4.59 2.73 8.87
N SER A 36 3.61 2.04 9.48
CA SER A 36 2.35 1.72 8.83
C SER A 36 1.45 2.95 8.76
N GLU A 37 0.72 3.12 7.65
CA GLU A 37 -0.23 4.21 7.49
C GLU A 37 -1.65 3.89 8.01
N HIS A 38 -1.96 2.63 8.37
CA HIS A 38 -3.26 2.26 8.95
C HIS A 38 -3.65 3.06 10.20
N PRO A 39 -2.73 3.35 11.15
CA PRO A 39 -3.05 4.16 12.32
C PRO A 39 -3.48 5.59 12.03
N THR A 40 -3.21 6.11 10.83
CA THR A 40 -3.67 7.45 10.41
C THR A 40 -5.17 7.52 10.16
N GLY A 41 -5.83 6.37 9.97
CA GLY A 41 -7.24 6.31 9.54
C GLY A 41 -7.46 6.63 8.06
N LEU A 42 -6.39 6.80 7.27
CA LEU A 42 -6.47 7.12 5.84
C LEU A 42 -6.23 5.91 4.93
N ALA A 43 -5.87 4.76 5.49
CA ALA A 43 -5.65 3.52 4.75
C ALA A 43 -6.69 2.47 5.12
N ILE A 44 -7.13 1.73 4.10
CA ILE A 44 -8.09 0.64 4.24
C ILE A 44 -7.63 -0.59 3.46
N ASP A 45 -7.90 -1.76 4.02
CA ASP A 45 -7.78 -3.04 3.33
C ASP A 45 -9.18 -3.49 2.87
N ILE A 46 -9.32 -3.77 1.58
CA ILE A 46 -10.58 -4.18 0.97
C ILE A 46 -10.42 -5.60 0.42
N LEU A 47 -11.27 -6.50 0.88
CA LEU A 47 -11.37 -7.88 0.38
C LEU A 47 -12.82 -8.18 0.00
N SER A 48 -13.06 -9.25 -0.75
CA SER A 48 -14.40 -9.70 -1.11
C SER A 48 -14.83 -10.90 -0.28
N GLN A 49 -16.14 -11.11 -0.17
CA GLN A 49 -16.67 -12.29 0.54
C GLN A 49 -16.23 -13.61 -0.10
N ASN A 50 -15.98 -13.60 -1.41
CA ASN A 50 -15.55 -14.79 -2.16
C ASN A 50 -14.03 -14.96 -2.20
N TYR A 51 -13.29 -13.97 -1.70
CA TYR A 51 -11.82 -13.99 -1.62
C TYR A 51 -11.37 -13.09 -0.45
N ASP A 52 -11.27 -13.69 0.71
CA ASP A 52 -10.99 -13.01 1.99
C ASP A 52 -9.51 -13.13 2.42
N VAL A 53 -8.63 -13.49 1.48
CA VAL A 53 -7.20 -13.62 1.71
C VAL A 53 -6.46 -12.39 1.20
N ALA A 54 -5.66 -11.78 2.07
CA ALA A 54 -4.78 -10.66 1.73
C ALA A 54 -3.48 -11.17 1.08
N ASP A 55 -3.57 -11.54 -0.18
CA ASP A 55 -2.45 -11.94 -1.02
C ASP A 55 -2.59 -11.41 -2.46
N SER A 56 -1.57 -11.61 -3.29
CA SER A 56 -1.55 -11.12 -4.67
C SER A 56 -2.66 -11.70 -5.57
N GLY A 57 -3.25 -12.82 -5.18
CA GLY A 57 -4.35 -13.45 -5.91
C GLY A 57 -5.62 -12.58 -5.92
N PHE A 58 -5.81 -11.71 -4.92
CA PHE A 58 -6.92 -10.77 -4.90
C PHE A 58 -6.99 -9.90 -6.16
N ALA A 59 -5.84 -9.53 -6.76
CA ALA A 59 -5.79 -8.77 -8.01
C ALA A 59 -6.50 -9.45 -9.19
N ASN A 60 -6.63 -10.78 -9.15
CA ASN A 60 -7.28 -11.56 -10.21
C ASN A 60 -8.79 -11.73 -9.99
N THR A 61 -9.33 -11.21 -8.90
CA THR A 61 -10.77 -11.20 -8.64
C THR A 61 -11.45 -10.05 -9.39
N ASP A 62 -12.76 -10.16 -9.62
CA ASP A 62 -13.53 -9.07 -10.23
C ASP A 62 -13.47 -7.79 -9.39
N MET A 63 -13.54 -7.93 -8.06
CA MET A 63 -13.43 -6.79 -7.14
C MET A 63 -12.04 -6.16 -7.19
N GLY A 64 -10.97 -6.96 -7.16
CA GLY A 64 -9.60 -6.46 -7.23
C GLY A 64 -9.33 -5.70 -8.52
N ARG A 65 -9.77 -6.23 -9.66
CA ARG A 65 -9.69 -5.54 -10.96
C ARG A 65 -10.48 -4.24 -10.98
N TRP A 66 -11.71 -4.27 -10.45
CA TRP A 66 -12.56 -3.08 -10.39
C TRP A 66 -11.93 -1.98 -9.51
N LEU A 67 -11.43 -2.34 -8.34
CA LEU A 67 -10.76 -1.40 -7.43
C LEU A 67 -9.51 -0.79 -8.07
N ALA A 68 -8.66 -1.60 -8.69
CA ALA A 68 -7.46 -1.11 -9.38
C ALA A 68 -7.79 -0.08 -10.48
N ALA A 69 -8.92 -0.27 -11.18
CA ALA A 69 -9.35 0.61 -12.25
C ALA A 69 -10.12 1.84 -11.79
N ASN A 70 -10.75 1.83 -10.61
CA ASN A 70 -11.74 2.85 -10.23
C ASN A 70 -11.47 3.56 -8.90
N ALA A 71 -10.59 3.04 -8.03
CA ALA A 71 -10.39 3.63 -6.69
C ALA A 71 -9.97 5.10 -6.75
N HIS A 72 -9.23 5.52 -7.78
CA HIS A 72 -8.80 6.90 -7.98
C HIS A 72 -9.99 7.86 -8.15
N CYS A 73 -11.10 7.42 -8.72
CA CYS A 73 -12.33 8.21 -8.87
C CYS A 73 -12.97 8.56 -7.51
N PHE A 74 -12.56 7.90 -6.45
CA PHE A 74 -13.02 8.10 -5.07
C PHE A 74 -11.94 8.69 -4.15
N GLY A 75 -10.82 9.14 -4.73
CA GLY A 75 -9.73 9.76 -3.98
C GLY A 75 -8.75 8.76 -3.35
N PHE A 76 -8.77 7.50 -3.76
CA PHE A 76 -7.87 6.47 -3.26
C PHE A 76 -6.82 6.07 -4.29
N VAL A 77 -5.61 5.81 -3.82
CA VAL A 77 -4.56 5.19 -4.61
C VAL A 77 -4.35 3.73 -4.17
N LEU A 78 -4.03 2.86 -5.13
CA LEU A 78 -3.45 1.55 -4.83
C LEU A 78 -2.05 1.80 -4.25
N ARG A 79 -1.92 1.67 -2.92
CA ARG A 79 -0.77 2.20 -2.17
C ARG A 79 0.55 1.49 -2.49
N TYR A 80 0.49 0.19 -2.67
CA TYR A 80 1.65 -0.67 -2.93
C TYR A 80 1.45 -1.44 -4.24
N PRO A 81 1.62 -0.75 -5.39
CA PRO A 81 1.38 -1.34 -6.70
C PRO A 81 2.48 -2.32 -7.10
N LYS A 82 2.14 -3.20 -8.04
CA LYS A 82 3.06 -4.17 -8.62
C LYS A 82 4.24 -3.43 -9.32
N ASP A 83 5.40 -4.05 -9.25
CA ASP A 83 6.64 -3.56 -9.88
C ASP A 83 7.18 -2.23 -9.30
N LYS A 84 6.70 -1.84 -8.12
CA LYS A 84 7.15 -0.67 -7.34
C LYS A 84 7.71 -1.03 -5.96
N GLU A 85 7.88 -2.31 -5.67
CA GLU A 85 8.31 -2.82 -4.36
C GLU A 85 9.67 -2.27 -3.92
N ASN A 86 10.57 -2.04 -4.88
CA ASN A 86 11.89 -1.43 -4.62
C ASN A 86 11.80 0.07 -4.28
N ILE A 87 10.70 0.74 -4.59
CA ILE A 87 10.46 2.15 -4.27
C ILE A 87 9.70 2.25 -2.95
N THR A 88 8.63 1.47 -2.79
CA THR A 88 7.76 1.53 -1.62
C THR A 88 8.33 0.78 -0.41
N GLY A 89 9.21 -0.20 -0.62
CA GLY A 89 9.71 -1.11 0.42
C GLY A 89 8.68 -2.14 0.90
N VAL A 90 7.51 -2.21 0.26
CA VAL A 90 6.40 -3.10 0.59
C VAL A 90 6.05 -3.95 -0.62
N ILE A 91 5.67 -5.22 -0.41
CA ILE A 91 5.23 -6.11 -1.48
C ILE A 91 3.99 -5.56 -2.17
N PHE A 92 3.69 -6.07 -3.37
CA PHE A 92 2.42 -5.78 -4.04
C PHE A 92 1.22 -6.15 -3.16
N GLU A 93 0.38 -5.18 -2.83
CA GLU A 93 -0.80 -5.34 -2.00
C GLU A 93 -2.06 -4.85 -2.71
N PRO A 94 -2.70 -5.68 -3.56
CA PRO A 94 -3.89 -5.27 -4.34
C PRO A 94 -5.13 -4.96 -3.49
N TRP A 95 -5.10 -5.25 -2.20
CA TRP A 95 -6.17 -4.99 -1.23
C TRP A 95 -6.00 -3.66 -0.47
N HIS A 96 -4.79 -3.06 -0.47
CA HIS A 96 -4.43 -1.91 0.37
C HIS A 96 -4.55 -0.59 -0.40
N PHE A 97 -5.47 0.27 0.06
CA PHE A 97 -5.75 1.57 -0.55
C PHE A 97 -5.52 2.70 0.45
N ARG A 98 -4.94 3.80 -0.04
CA ARG A 98 -4.70 5.03 0.71
C ARG A 98 -5.54 6.17 0.16
N TYR A 99 -6.30 6.84 1.05
CA TYR A 99 -6.99 8.08 0.69
C TYR A 99 -6.01 9.25 0.60
N VAL A 100 -6.04 9.96 -0.51
CA VAL A 100 -5.16 11.10 -0.80
C VAL A 100 -5.92 12.30 -1.39
N GLY A 101 -7.24 12.15 -1.56
CA GLY A 101 -8.08 13.13 -2.26
C GLY A 101 -8.13 12.88 -3.78
N LEU A 102 -9.13 13.47 -4.43
CA LEU A 102 -9.43 13.21 -5.84
C LEU A 102 -8.28 13.61 -6.78
N ASP A 103 -7.77 14.83 -6.63
CA ASP A 103 -6.77 15.39 -7.55
C ASP A 103 -5.47 14.57 -7.54
N ILE A 104 -4.98 14.21 -6.36
CA ILE A 104 -3.76 13.41 -6.20
C ILE A 104 -3.97 11.99 -6.71
N ALA A 105 -5.11 11.38 -6.37
CA ALA A 105 -5.42 10.02 -6.80
C ALA A 105 -5.51 9.90 -8.33
N GLU A 106 -6.20 10.84 -8.98
CA GLU A 106 -6.32 10.91 -10.44
C GLU A 106 -4.96 11.15 -11.09
N TYR A 107 -4.16 12.06 -10.54
CA TYR A 107 -2.81 12.34 -11.05
C TYR A 107 -1.91 11.10 -10.97
N CYS A 108 -1.89 10.41 -9.83
CA CYS A 108 -1.11 9.19 -9.66
C CYS A 108 -1.55 8.10 -10.64
N TYR A 109 -2.86 7.89 -10.78
CA TYR A 109 -3.41 6.89 -11.68
C TYR A 109 -3.04 7.16 -13.15
N ASN A 110 -3.27 8.40 -13.63
CA ASN A 110 -3.02 8.78 -15.01
C ASN A 110 -1.54 8.77 -15.41
N ASN A 111 -0.64 8.89 -14.43
CA ASN A 111 0.81 8.88 -14.65
C ASN A 111 1.49 7.59 -14.19
N GLU A 112 0.73 6.59 -13.76
CA GLU A 112 1.22 5.28 -13.27
C GLU A 112 2.25 5.42 -12.12
N LEU A 113 2.00 6.36 -11.18
CA LEU A 113 2.89 6.65 -10.07
C LEU A 113 2.44 5.95 -8.78
N CYS A 114 3.41 5.43 -8.03
CA CYS A 114 3.20 5.23 -6.61
C CYS A 114 3.29 6.58 -5.85
N LEU A 115 2.86 6.59 -4.59
CA LEU A 115 2.77 7.83 -3.83
C LEU A 115 4.13 8.47 -3.54
N GLU A 116 5.18 7.67 -3.38
CA GLU A 116 6.56 8.12 -3.24
C GLU A 116 7.03 8.90 -4.47
N GLU A 117 6.79 8.37 -5.67
CA GLU A 117 7.15 9.03 -6.94
C GLU A 117 6.37 10.35 -7.12
N TYR A 118 5.10 10.37 -6.70
CA TYR A 118 4.32 11.62 -6.70
C TYR A 118 4.97 12.69 -5.83
N TYR A 119 5.33 12.36 -4.59
CA TYR A 119 5.96 13.33 -3.68
C TYR A 119 7.35 13.79 -4.17
N GLU A 120 8.12 12.92 -4.79
CA GLU A 120 9.39 13.30 -5.42
C GLU A 120 9.16 14.32 -6.56
N ARG A 121 8.14 14.11 -7.39
CA ARG A 121 7.80 15.08 -8.46
C ARG A 121 7.34 16.41 -7.90
N VAL A 122 6.49 16.42 -6.87
CA VAL A 122 6.06 17.66 -6.19
C VAL A 122 7.26 18.41 -5.63
N ALA A 123 8.18 17.73 -4.97
CA ALA A 123 9.39 18.33 -4.40
C ALA A 123 10.32 18.90 -5.49
N ALA A 124 10.43 18.23 -6.64
CA ALA A 124 11.32 18.63 -7.72
C ALA A 124 10.74 19.76 -8.61
N TYR A 125 9.44 19.77 -8.85
CA TYR A 125 8.81 20.62 -9.88
C TYR A 125 7.66 21.48 -9.35
N GLY A 126 7.27 21.35 -8.08
CA GLY A 126 6.16 22.12 -7.49
C GLY A 126 4.80 21.81 -8.11
N ILE A 127 4.58 20.59 -8.55
CA ILE A 127 3.30 20.16 -9.12
C ILE A 127 2.25 20.09 -8.00
N PRO A 128 1.06 20.61 -8.21
CA PRO A 128 0.00 20.59 -7.21
C PRO A 128 -0.50 19.17 -6.89
#